data_c3551045db681a8c4cca6e798ca73377
#
_entry.id   c3551045db681a8c4cca6e798ca73377
#
_cell.length_a   1.000
_cell.length_b   1.000
_cell.length_c   1.000
_cell.angle_alpha   90.00
_cell.angle_beta   90.00
_cell.angle_gamma   90.00
#
_symmetry.space_group_name_H-M   'P 1'
#
loop_
_entity.id
_entity.type
_entity.pdbx_description
1 polymer ?
#
loop_
_entity_poly.entity_id
_entity_poly.type
_entity_poly.pdbx_seq_one_letter_code
_entity_poly.pdbx_strand_id
1 'polypeptide(L)'
;MTGRVETADGKVYELPALLEWRLRRTGGVPCDSFRARCLYSAEMGEALKAACRFAATENGVTRFRGVIDEWSAVCGAEGAVLTVEGRGMAALLLDNEAEAVTYQRAALSEILKDHAAACGVAWEPRGEVYGTGEYAVASGSSRWKAIEGFARRCGLTPYFTREGVLCLRGAAEGRRLVLEEPEGVIEASYRDRRYGVLSEVTAVNRAKKLRQTVRNEAFLARGGSCRRVVYVPSRSVNELRYTGRYQIEKSAENARELTTTLAGSVDAEPMDRVELSLARLGVRGTFRVSETLYTLSASGETTELTLWEV
;
A
#
# COMPACT_ATOMS: atom_id res chain seq x y z
N MET A 1 -3.81 -23.23 3.42
CA MET A 1 -3.11 -22.40 2.40
C MET A 1 -1.96 -23.21 1.82
N THR A 2 -1.72 -23.12 0.52
CA THR A 2 -0.58 -23.71 -0.20
C THR A 2 0.34 -22.61 -0.68
N GLY A 3 1.64 -22.83 -0.58
CA GLY A 3 2.67 -21.94 -1.11
C GLY A 3 3.31 -22.53 -2.35
N ARG A 4 3.71 -21.70 -3.30
CA ARG A 4 4.50 -22.10 -4.45
C ARG A 4 5.58 -21.08 -4.74
N VAL A 5 6.68 -21.55 -5.30
CA VAL A 5 7.76 -20.71 -5.81
C VAL A 5 7.86 -20.86 -7.32
N GLU A 6 8.18 -19.76 -7.99
CA GLU A 6 8.29 -19.71 -9.45
C GLU A 6 9.71 -19.23 -9.81
N THR A 7 10.32 -19.89 -10.79
CA THR A 7 11.63 -19.50 -11.34
C THR A 7 11.49 -18.51 -12.50
N ALA A 8 12.59 -17.88 -12.88
CA ALA A 8 12.59 -16.90 -13.99
C ALA A 8 12.23 -17.52 -15.34
N ASP A 9 12.47 -18.82 -15.56
CA ASP A 9 12.08 -19.58 -16.74
C ASP A 9 10.64 -20.12 -16.69
N GLY A 10 9.88 -19.73 -15.65
CA GLY A 10 8.46 -20.06 -15.52
C GLY A 10 8.14 -21.42 -14.91
N LYS A 11 9.13 -22.16 -14.40
CA LYS A 11 8.86 -23.40 -13.67
C LYS A 11 8.25 -23.10 -12.31
N VAL A 12 7.28 -23.90 -11.92
CA VAL A 12 6.54 -23.76 -10.67
C VAL A 12 6.82 -24.98 -9.78
N TYR A 13 7.14 -24.73 -8.53
CA TYR A 13 7.34 -25.76 -7.51
C TYR A 13 6.43 -25.50 -6.33
N GLU A 14 5.66 -26.49 -5.94
CA GLU A 14 4.82 -26.42 -4.76
C GLU A 14 5.66 -26.61 -3.49
N LEU A 15 5.42 -25.78 -2.51
CA LEU A 15 6.00 -25.94 -1.18
C LEU A 15 5.16 -26.95 -0.37
N PRO A 16 5.75 -27.64 0.61
CA PRO A 16 4.99 -28.37 1.62
C PRO A 16 3.93 -27.49 2.29
N ALA A 17 2.96 -28.12 2.96
CA ALA A 17 1.95 -27.38 3.70
C ALA A 17 2.58 -26.32 4.59
N LEU A 18 2.09 -25.08 4.47
CA LEU A 18 2.60 -23.96 5.25
C LEU A 18 2.23 -24.13 6.72
N LEU A 19 3.22 -24.10 7.58
CA LEU A 19 3.07 -24.19 9.05
C LEU A 19 2.71 -22.84 9.65
N GLU A 20 3.31 -21.79 9.11
CA GLU A 20 3.08 -20.41 9.52
C GLU A 20 3.14 -19.52 8.28
N TRP A 21 2.35 -18.44 8.30
CA TRP A 21 2.48 -17.36 7.32
C TRP A 21 2.13 -16.01 7.92
N ARG A 22 2.67 -14.99 7.31
CA ARG A 22 2.35 -13.61 7.55
C ARG A 22 2.33 -12.88 6.21
N LEU A 23 1.14 -12.51 5.76
CA LEU A 23 0.92 -11.83 4.49
C LEU A 23 0.39 -10.43 4.78
N ARG A 24 1.20 -9.42 4.51
CA ARG A 24 0.87 -8.01 4.73
C ARG A 24 0.62 -7.35 3.40
N ARG A 25 -0.50 -6.64 3.27
CA ARG A 25 -0.86 -5.90 2.08
C ARG A 25 -1.22 -4.47 2.44
N THR A 26 -0.82 -3.52 1.61
CA THR A 26 -0.88 -2.09 1.90
C THR A 26 -1.52 -1.32 0.74
N GLY A 27 -2.28 -0.26 1.06
CA GLY A 27 -2.87 0.65 0.11
C GLY A 27 -2.16 2.01 0.12
N GLY A 28 -1.63 2.43 -1.04
CA GLY A 28 -1.01 3.75 -1.18
C GLY A 28 0.38 3.92 -0.58
N VAL A 29 0.91 2.91 0.09
CA VAL A 29 2.29 2.84 0.57
C VAL A 29 2.89 1.53 0.07
N PRO A 30 3.98 1.53 -0.68
CA PRO A 30 4.67 0.30 -0.99
C PRO A 30 5.50 -0.11 0.26
N CYS A 31 5.67 -1.35 0.59
CA CYS A 31 5.43 -2.53 -0.19
C CYS A 31 4.68 -3.56 0.65
N ASP A 32 3.85 -4.34 -0.01
CA ASP A 32 3.36 -5.60 0.57
C ASP A 32 4.55 -6.48 0.95
N SER A 33 4.38 -7.36 1.93
CA SER A 33 5.42 -8.29 2.33
C SER A 33 4.82 -9.64 2.72
N PHE A 34 5.64 -10.67 2.63
CA PHE A 34 5.27 -12.00 3.07
C PHE A 34 6.41 -12.67 3.82
N ARG A 35 6.01 -13.56 4.71
CA ARG A 35 6.86 -14.56 5.33
C ARG A 35 6.07 -15.86 5.40
N ALA A 36 6.64 -16.96 4.91
CA ALA A 36 6.03 -18.27 4.91
C ALA A 36 7.02 -19.30 5.44
N ARG A 37 6.54 -20.23 6.27
CA ARG A 37 7.35 -21.30 6.84
C ARG A 37 6.73 -22.67 6.51
N CYS A 38 7.54 -23.62 6.14
CA CYS A 38 7.16 -24.99 5.88
C CYS A 38 8.30 -25.96 6.20
N LEU A 39 8.05 -27.26 6.10
CA LEU A 39 9.12 -28.23 6.22
C LEU A 39 10.10 -28.09 5.05
N TYR A 40 11.37 -28.31 5.32
CA TYR A 40 12.44 -28.27 4.32
C TYR A 40 12.91 -29.69 4.01
N SER A 41 13.15 -29.98 2.73
CA SER A 41 13.92 -31.13 2.27
C SER A 41 15.06 -30.68 1.36
N ALA A 42 16.18 -31.41 1.35
CA ALA A 42 17.33 -31.06 0.53
C ALA A 42 17.02 -31.03 -0.97
N GLU A 43 16.03 -31.79 -1.43
CA GLU A 43 15.55 -31.84 -2.82
C GLU A 43 15.00 -30.49 -3.31
N MET A 44 14.52 -29.64 -2.39
CA MET A 44 14.01 -28.31 -2.71
C MET A 44 15.13 -27.30 -3.01
N GLY A 45 16.39 -27.62 -2.65
CA GLY A 45 17.49 -26.65 -2.67
C GLY A 45 17.73 -26.04 -4.06
N GLU A 46 17.71 -26.84 -5.12
CA GLU A 46 17.94 -26.32 -6.49
C GLU A 46 16.77 -25.46 -6.97
N ALA A 47 15.54 -25.85 -6.67
CA ALA A 47 14.36 -25.04 -6.99
C ALA A 47 14.40 -23.69 -6.26
N LEU A 48 14.76 -23.67 -4.98
CA LEU A 48 14.84 -22.45 -4.17
C LEU A 48 15.94 -21.51 -4.64
N LYS A 49 17.10 -22.02 -5.07
CA LYS A 49 18.18 -21.19 -5.64
C LYS A 49 17.76 -20.47 -6.92
N ALA A 50 16.90 -21.09 -7.73
CA ALA A 50 16.40 -20.52 -8.97
C ALA A 50 15.10 -19.73 -8.79
N ALA A 51 14.44 -19.83 -7.65
CA ALA A 51 13.16 -19.18 -7.36
C ALA A 51 13.32 -17.66 -7.26
N CYS A 52 12.42 -16.94 -7.90
CA CYS A 52 12.38 -15.47 -7.86
C CYS A 52 10.99 -14.91 -7.50
N ARG A 53 9.95 -15.75 -7.52
CA ARG A 53 8.57 -15.36 -7.18
C ARG A 53 7.98 -16.34 -6.18
N PHE A 54 7.08 -15.81 -5.35
CA PHE A 54 6.27 -16.56 -4.41
C PHE A 54 4.79 -16.27 -4.64
N ALA A 55 3.96 -17.29 -4.53
CA ALA A 55 2.52 -17.11 -4.46
C ALA A 55 1.93 -18.01 -3.37
N ALA A 56 0.94 -17.47 -2.65
CA ALA A 56 0.13 -18.20 -1.69
C ALA A 56 -1.31 -18.31 -2.21
N THR A 57 -1.89 -19.51 -2.16
CA THR A 57 -3.26 -19.76 -2.58
C THR A 57 -4.02 -20.51 -1.49
N GLU A 58 -5.30 -20.20 -1.37
CA GLU A 58 -6.21 -20.86 -0.45
C GLU A 58 -7.54 -21.14 -1.15
N ASN A 59 -7.96 -22.39 -1.14
CA ASN A 59 -9.17 -22.84 -1.84
C ASN A 59 -9.23 -22.36 -3.31
N GLY A 60 -8.09 -22.37 -4.00
CA GLY A 60 -7.97 -21.93 -5.39
C GLY A 60 -7.91 -20.40 -5.59
N VAL A 61 -8.04 -19.63 -4.53
CA VAL A 61 -7.95 -18.16 -4.58
C VAL A 61 -6.55 -17.70 -4.21
N THR A 62 -5.94 -16.84 -5.03
CA THR A 62 -4.64 -16.22 -4.70
C THR A 62 -4.82 -15.30 -3.52
N ARG A 63 -4.01 -15.48 -2.49
CA ARG A 63 -3.95 -14.62 -1.30
C ARG A 63 -2.82 -13.63 -1.35
N PHE A 64 -1.73 -14.01 -2.03
CA PHE A 64 -0.55 -13.16 -2.17
C PHE A 64 0.28 -13.58 -3.39
N ARG A 65 0.87 -12.62 -4.06
CA ARG A 65 1.92 -12.81 -5.07
C ARG A 65 3.00 -11.76 -4.91
N GLY A 66 4.28 -12.19 -4.94
CA GLY A 66 5.39 -11.27 -4.75
C GLY A 66 6.74 -11.80 -5.22
N VAL A 67 7.77 -11.06 -4.88
CA VAL A 67 9.19 -11.31 -5.16
C VAL A 67 9.82 -11.95 -3.94
N ILE A 68 10.62 -13.00 -4.12
CA ILE A 68 11.43 -13.58 -3.05
C ILE A 68 12.66 -12.70 -2.88
N ASP A 69 12.83 -12.17 -1.66
CA ASP A 69 14.05 -11.43 -1.29
C ASP A 69 15.07 -12.35 -0.62
N GLU A 70 14.58 -13.31 0.19
CA GLU A 70 15.44 -14.24 0.93
C GLU A 70 14.73 -15.57 1.19
N TRP A 71 15.50 -16.63 1.28
CA TRP A 71 15.08 -17.87 1.88
C TRP A 71 16.18 -18.41 2.80
N SER A 72 15.77 -19.08 3.85
CA SER A 72 16.69 -19.74 4.80
C SER A 72 16.14 -21.08 5.23
N ALA A 73 17.03 -22.04 5.47
CA ALA A 73 16.68 -23.33 6.02
C ALA A 73 17.45 -23.56 7.32
N VAL A 74 16.73 -23.94 8.37
CA VAL A 74 17.31 -24.24 9.68
C VAL A 74 17.02 -25.69 10.00
N CYS A 75 18.09 -26.46 10.30
CA CYS A 75 18.01 -27.84 10.74
C CYS A 75 18.27 -27.91 12.26
N GLY A 76 17.35 -28.56 12.97
CA GLY A 76 17.42 -28.76 14.42
C GLY A 76 17.01 -30.19 14.82
N ALA A 77 16.88 -30.45 16.13
CA ALA A 77 16.49 -31.75 16.65
C ALA A 77 15.11 -32.23 16.16
N GLU A 78 14.20 -31.29 15.86
CA GLU A 78 12.83 -31.57 15.43
C GLU A 78 12.67 -31.60 13.88
N GLY A 79 13.77 -31.54 13.13
CA GLY A 79 13.76 -31.56 11.67
C GLY A 79 14.30 -30.27 11.05
N ALA A 80 14.04 -30.09 9.76
CA ALA A 80 14.46 -28.91 9.01
C ALA A 80 13.25 -28.06 8.59
N VAL A 81 13.35 -26.76 8.78
CA VAL A 81 12.31 -25.78 8.48
C VAL A 81 12.85 -24.76 7.48
N LEU A 82 12.08 -24.56 6.40
CA LEU A 82 12.27 -23.51 5.40
C LEU A 82 11.52 -22.26 5.82
N THR A 83 12.15 -21.12 5.69
CA THR A 83 11.51 -19.81 5.72
C THR A 83 11.75 -19.13 4.37
N VAL A 84 10.70 -18.63 3.74
CA VAL A 84 10.75 -17.82 2.52
C VAL A 84 10.14 -16.46 2.83
N GLU A 85 10.88 -15.40 2.53
CA GLU A 85 10.48 -14.03 2.81
C GLU A 85 10.65 -13.15 1.57
N GLY A 86 9.83 -12.10 1.51
CA GLY A 86 9.96 -11.16 0.41
C GLY A 86 8.87 -10.10 0.42
N ARG A 87 8.82 -9.40 -0.70
CA ARG A 87 7.95 -8.24 -0.91
C ARG A 87 6.93 -8.51 -2.01
N GLY A 88 5.86 -7.72 -2.03
CA GLY A 88 4.88 -7.70 -3.13
C GLY A 88 5.52 -7.22 -4.45
N MET A 89 4.74 -7.27 -5.52
CA MET A 89 5.21 -6.94 -6.87
C MET A 89 5.67 -5.48 -7.02
N ALA A 90 5.32 -4.59 -6.08
CA ALA A 90 5.85 -3.23 -6.02
C ALA A 90 7.38 -3.18 -5.89
N ALA A 91 8.03 -4.22 -5.35
CA ALA A 91 9.47 -4.33 -5.24
C ALA A 91 10.17 -4.09 -6.60
N LEU A 92 9.59 -4.61 -7.68
CA LEU A 92 10.12 -4.41 -9.03
C LEU A 92 10.15 -2.95 -9.48
N LEU A 93 9.25 -2.13 -8.95
CA LEU A 93 9.17 -0.70 -9.26
C LEU A 93 10.00 0.14 -8.29
N LEU A 94 10.22 -0.35 -7.09
CA LEU A 94 11.01 0.33 -6.06
C LEU A 94 12.50 0.19 -6.30
N ASP A 95 12.94 -1.00 -6.69
CA ASP A 95 14.35 -1.36 -6.85
C ASP A 95 14.91 -0.93 -8.21
N ASN A 96 14.05 -0.48 -9.13
CA ASN A 96 14.46 -0.02 -10.45
C ASN A 96 14.30 1.50 -10.59
N GLU A 97 15.37 2.15 -10.99
CA GLU A 97 15.37 3.58 -11.29
C GLU A 97 14.69 3.88 -12.63
N ALA A 98 14.00 5.02 -12.67
CA ALA A 98 13.45 5.59 -13.88
C ALA A 98 14.48 6.51 -14.54
N GLU A 99 14.54 6.51 -15.85
CA GLU A 99 15.27 7.53 -16.59
C GLU A 99 14.66 8.90 -16.37
N ALA A 100 15.51 9.92 -16.32
CA ALA A 100 15.03 11.29 -16.21
C ALA A 100 14.31 11.68 -17.51
N VAL A 101 13.05 12.04 -17.39
CA VAL A 101 12.19 12.39 -18.53
C VAL A 101 11.19 13.47 -18.16
N THR A 102 10.82 14.28 -19.14
CA THR A 102 9.79 15.30 -19.00
C THR A 102 8.69 15.07 -20.03
N TYR A 103 7.51 14.73 -19.54
CA TYR A 103 6.30 14.58 -20.34
C TYR A 103 5.60 15.93 -20.46
N GLN A 104 5.38 16.41 -21.68
CA GLN A 104 4.69 17.70 -21.90
C GLN A 104 3.19 17.60 -21.61
N ARG A 105 2.59 16.48 -21.99
CA ARG A 105 1.20 16.13 -21.72
C ARG A 105 1.12 14.65 -21.40
N ALA A 106 1.44 14.30 -20.16
CA ALA A 106 1.47 12.91 -19.73
C ALA A 106 0.07 12.29 -19.75
N ALA A 107 -0.03 11.09 -20.31
CA ALA A 107 -1.17 10.20 -20.20
C ALA A 107 -0.86 9.07 -19.21
N LEU A 108 -1.86 8.59 -18.48
CA LEU A 108 -1.68 7.50 -17.53
C LEU A 108 -1.14 6.23 -18.21
N SER A 109 -1.69 5.89 -19.37
CA SER A 109 -1.25 4.75 -20.17
C SER A 109 0.22 4.81 -20.55
N GLU A 110 0.74 6.00 -20.91
CA GLU A 110 2.13 6.26 -21.23
C GLU A 110 3.02 6.03 -20.00
N ILE A 111 2.67 6.61 -18.86
CA ILE A 111 3.40 6.43 -17.59
C ILE A 111 3.46 4.96 -17.19
N LEU A 112 2.34 4.22 -17.29
CA LEU A 112 2.31 2.80 -16.95
C LEU A 112 3.13 1.95 -17.93
N LYS A 113 3.09 2.26 -19.21
CA LYS A 113 3.90 1.59 -20.23
C LYS A 113 5.39 1.80 -19.99
N ASP A 114 5.80 3.03 -19.74
CA ASP A 114 7.23 3.36 -19.58
C ASP A 114 7.81 2.85 -18.25
N HIS A 115 7.02 2.78 -17.20
CA HIS A 115 7.52 2.44 -15.87
C HIS A 115 7.07 1.07 -15.36
N ALA A 116 5.82 0.66 -15.55
CA ALA A 116 5.34 -0.63 -15.08
C ALA A 116 5.67 -1.77 -16.06
N ALA A 117 5.34 -1.62 -17.35
CA ALA A 117 5.62 -2.66 -18.34
C ALA A 117 7.12 -2.95 -18.48
N ALA A 118 7.97 -1.94 -18.41
CA ALA A 118 9.42 -2.08 -18.45
C ALA A 118 10.01 -2.96 -17.34
N CYS A 119 9.26 -3.15 -16.24
CA CYS A 119 9.60 -4.04 -15.12
C CYS A 119 8.80 -5.36 -15.14
N GLY A 120 8.02 -5.64 -16.19
CA GLY A 120 7.16 -6.81 -16.26
C GLY A 120 5.99 -6.78 -15.26
N VAL A 121 5.59 -5.59 -14.80
CA VAL A 121 4.47 -5.41 -13.88
C VAL A 121 3.19 -5.23 -14.69
N ALA A 122 2.23 -6.13 -14.48
CA ALA A 122 0.89 -6.01 -15.04
C ALA A 122 0.07 -4.96 -14.29
N TRP A 123 -0.85 -4.30 -14.98
CA TRP A 123 -1.77 -3.34 -14.38
C TRP A 123 -3.22 -3.53 -14.85
N GLU A 124 -4.14 -3.11 -14.02
CA GLU A 124 -5.56 -3.13 -14.36
C GLU A 124 -5.86 -2.04 -15.40
N PRO A 125 -6.52 -2.38 -16.53
CA PRO A 125 -6.93 -1.39 -17.50
C PRO A 125 -7.85 -0.34 -16.89
N ARG A 126 -7.58 0.93 -17.19
CA ARG A 126 -8.40 2.07 -16.77
C ARG A 126 -8.60 2.99 -17.95
N GLY A 127 -9.76 3.70 -17.98
CA GLY A 127 -9.98 4.77 -18.93
C GLY A 127 -8.86 5.80 -18.90
N GLU A 128 -8.58 6.43 -20.04
CA GLU A 128 -7.45 7.35 -20.17
C GLU A 128 -7.59 8.55 -19.24
N VAL A 129 -6.53 8.84 -18.53
CA VAL A 129 -6.40 9.95 -17.57
C VAL A 129 -5.20 10.79 -17.98
N TYR A 130 -5.40 12.07 -18.18
CA TYR A 130 -4.36 13.01 -18.53
C TYR A 130 -3.95 13.85 -17.33
N GLY A 131 -2.65 14.02 -17.13
CA GLY A 131 -2.11 14.98 -16.17
C GLY A 131 -2.30 16.41 -16.66
N THR A 132 -2.42 17.33 -15.71
CA THR A 132 -2.44 18.77 -16.01
C THR A 132 -1.02 19.32 -16.10
N GLY A 133 -0.65 19.83 -17.26
CA GLY A 133 0.67 20.43 -17.47
C GLY A 133 1.80 19.39 -17.61
N GLU A 134 3.01 19.90 -17.51
CA GLU A 134 4.24 19.11 -17.61
C GLU A 134 4.44 18.19 -16.40
N TYR A 135 4.88 16.96 -16.67
CA TYR A 135 5.27 16.00 -15.63
C TYR A 135 6.73 15.60 -15.81
N ALA A 136 7.57 15.95 -14.84
CA ALA A 136 8.97 15.63 -14.83
C ALA A 136 9.30 14.51 -13.83
N VAL A 137 10.00 13.49 -14.30
CA VAL A 137 10.64 12.44 -13.51
C VAL A 137 12.11 12.83 -13.34
N ALA A 138 12.54 13.00 -12.10
CA ALA A 138 13.91 13.38 -11.81
C ALA A 138 14.86 12.15 -11.87
N SER A 139 16.13 12.38 -12.19
CA SER A 139 17.17 11.37 -12.04
C SER A 139 17.24 10.81 -10.63
N GLY A 140 17.49 9.51 -10.48
CA GLY A 140 17.51 8.80 -9.19
C GLY A 140 16.12 8.56 -8.58
N SER A 141 15.05 8.81 -9.34
CA SER A 141 13.69 8.43 -8.91
C SER A 141 13.44 6.96 -9.21
N SER A 142 12.83 6.22 -8.27
CA SER A 142 12.35 4.87 -8.58
C SER A 142 11.17 4.93 -9.56
N ARG A 143 10.94 3.85 -10.30
CA ARG A 143 9.77 3.72 -11.19
C ARG A 143 8.46 3.80 -10.42
N TRP A 144 8.42 3.29 -9.18
CA TRP A 144 7.29 3.50 -8.29
C TRP A 144 6.99 4.98 -8.07
N LYS A 145 8.01 5.77 -7.73
CA LYS A 145 7.86 7.21 -7.48
C LYS A 145 7.36 7.97 -8.70
N ALA A 146 7.77 7.55 -9.91
CA ALA A 146 7.26 8.12 -11.15
C ALA A 146 5.76 7.84 -11.33
N ILE A 147 5.32 6.59 -11.12
CA ILE A 147 3.90 6.22 -11.22
C ILE A 147 3.08 6.90 -10.12
N GLU A 148 3.51 6.81 -8.86
CA GLU A 148 2.83 7.38 -7.71
C GLU A 148 2.67 8.89 -7.83
N GLY A 149 3.74 9.58 -8.21
CA GLY A 149 3.73 11.03 -8.37
C GLY A 149 2.75 11.50 -9.43
N PHE A 150 2.66 10.79 -10.56
CA PHE A 150 1.65 11.07 -11.59
C PHE A 150 0.24 10.74 -11.13
N ALA A 151 0.03 9.54 -10.58
CA ALA A 151 -1.27 9.08 -10.10
C ALA A 151 -1.87 10.06 -9.08
N ARG A 152 -1.07 10.52 -8.12
CA ARG A 152 -1.50 11.52 -7.11
C ARG A 152 -1.93 12.85 -7.71
N ARG A 153 -1.29 13.32 -8.79
CA ARG A 153 -1.72 14.53 -9.52
C ARG A 153 -3.10 14.36 -10.15
N CYS A 154 -3.44 13.12 -10.51
CA CYS A 154 -4.73 12.75 -11.06
C CYS A 154 -5.77 12.35 -9.99
N GLY A 155 -5.46 12.50 -8.70
CA GLY A 155 -6.36 12.10 -7.60
C GLY A 155 -6.50 10.58 -7.44
N LEU A 156 -5.50 9.81 -7.91
CA LEU A 156 -5.46 8.37 -7.86
C LEU A 156 -4.43 7.87 -6.86
N THR A 157 -4.71 6.75 -6.22
CA THR A 157 -3.82 6.04 -5.32
C THR A 157 -3.41 4.71 -5.94
N PRO A 158 -2.10 4.46 -6.19
CA PRO A 158 -1.63 3.18 -6.68
C PRO A 158 -1.54 2.17 -5.53
N TYR A 159 -1.92 0.93 -5.79
CA TYR A 159 -1.75 -0.22 -4.91
C TYR A 159 -1.70 -1.50 -5.73
N PHE A 160 -1.32 -2.62 -5.12
CA PHE A 160 -1.30 -3.92 -5.79
C PHE A 160 -2.45 -4.81 -5.30
N THR A 161 -3.04 -5.58 -6.21
CA THR A 161 -3.98 -6.65 -5.84
C THR A 161 -3.24 -7.86 -5.27
N ARG A 162 -3.96 -8.82 -4.71
CA ARG A 162 -3.40 -10.09 -4.22
C ARG A 162 -2.74 -10.92 -5.31
N GLU A 163 -3.15 -10.72 -6.55
CA GLU A 163 -2.56 -11.36 -7.74
C GLU A 163 -1.29 -10.66 -8.22
N GLY A 164 -0.89 -9.55 -7.59
CA GLY A 164 0.28 -8.77 -7.97
C GLY A 164 0.06 -7.86 -9.18
N VAL A 165 -1.18 -7.44 -9.42
CA VAL A 165 -1.56 -6.50 -10.49
C VAL A 165 -1.61 -5.09 -9.90
N LEU A 166 -0.96 -4.13 -10.56
CA LEU A 166 -0.99 -2.72 -10.18
C LEU A 166 -2.36 -2.12 -10.51
N CYS A 167 -3.01 -1.55 -9.52
CA CYS A 167 -4.27 -0.85 -9.64
C CYS A 167 -4.13 0.61 -9.21
N LEU A 168 -4.96 1.47 -9.78
CA LEU A 168 -5.05 2.87 -9.42
C LEU A 168 -6.51 3.20 -9.10
N ARG A 169 -6.78 3.68 -7.88
CA ARG A 169 -8.15 3.97 -7.41
C ARG A 169 -8.28 5.42 -6.97
N GLY A 170 -9.42 6.01 -7.30
CA GLY A 170 -9.86 7.28 -6.74
C GLY A 170 -10.33 7.14 -5.30
N ALA A 171 -10.46 8.26 -4.60
CA ALA A 171 -10.85 8.28 -3.19
C ALA A 171 -12.23 7.66 -2.90
N ALA A 172 -13.16 7.71 -3.85
CA ALA A 172 -14.52 7.16 -3.71
C ALA A 172 -14.66 5.71 -4.21
N GLU A 173 -13.62 5.17 -4.85
CA GLU A 173 -13.61 3.82 -5.40
C GLU A 173 -13.18 2.79 -4.35
N GLY A 174 -13.56 1.54 -4.54
CA GLY A 174 -13.30 0.42 -3.62
C GLY A 174 -14.58 -0.35 -3.31
N ARG A 175 -14.44 -1.61 -2.94
CA ARG A 175 -15.59 -2.41 -2.49
C ARG A 175 -16.12 -1.83 -1.18
N ARG A 176 -17.41 -2.01 -0.93
CA ARG A 176 -18.04 -1.65 0.34
C ARG A 176 -18.24 -2.91 1.18
N LEU A 177 -17.66 -2.92 2.35
CA LEU A 177 -17.79 -3.97 3.35
C LEU A 177 -18.57 -3.40 4.54
N VAL A 178 -19.42 -4.22 5.15
CA VAL A 178 -20.14 -3.85 6.37
C VAL A 178 -19.68 -4.80 7.47
N LEU A 179 -19.13 -4.25 8.53
CA LEU A 179 -18.68 -4.96 9.73
C LEU A 179 -19.41 -4.39 10.95
N GLU A 180 -20.70 -4.68 11.06
CA GLU A 180 -21.51 -4.30 12.24
C GLU A 180 -21.23 -5.29 13.37
N GLU A 181 -20.61 -4.80 14.45
CA GLU A 181 -20.19 -5.60 15.62
C GLU A 181 -19.62 -6.96 15.20
N PRO A 182 -18.50 -6.97 14.46
CA PRO A 182 -18.03 -8.18 13.82
C PRO A 182 -17.82 -9.28 14.85
N GLU A 183 -18.44 -10.43 14.60
CA GLU A 183 -18.18 -11.63 15.37
C GLU A 183 -16.69 -11.97 15.27
N GLY A 184 -16.09 -12.45 16.36
CA GLY A 184 -14.69 -12.86 16.37
C GLY A 184 -13.68 -11.72 16.48
N VAL A 185 -14.07 -10.51 16.94
CA VAL A 185 -13.10 -9.47 17.32
C VAL A 185 -12.28 -9.97 18.50
N ILE A 186 -10.97 -10.17 18.26
CA ILE A 186 -9.99 -10.53 19.29
C ILE A 186 -9.54 -9.26 20.02
N GLU A 187 -9.18 -8.23 19.24
CA GLU A 187 -8.69 -6.95 19.73
C GLU A 187 -9.13 -5.83 18.80
N ALA A 188 -9.39 -4.67 19.36
CA ALA A 188 -9.58 -3.44 18.60
C ALA A 188 -8.99 -2.25 19.34
N SER A 189 -8.34 -1.35 18.63
CA SER A 189 -7.78 -0.12 19.15
C SER A 189 -8.08 1.06 18.25
N TYR A 190 -8.46 2.19 18.83
CA TYR A 190 -8.68 3.44 18.11
C TYR A 190 -7.70 4.50 18.59
N ARG A 191 -7.05 5.17 17.66
CA ARG A 191 -6.05 6.20 17.91
C ARG A 191 -6.44 7.50 17.21
N ASP A 192 -6.56 8.59 17.96
CA ASP A 192 -6.66 9.97 17.45
C ASP A 192 -5.32 10.68 17.71
N ARG A 193 -4.45 10.68 16.73
CA ARG A 193 -3.14 11.32 16.76
C ARG A 193 -3.26 12.77 16.31
N ARG A 194 -3.06 13.70 17.22
CA ARG A 194 -3.07 15.14 16.92
C ARG A 194 -1.69 15.69 16.57
N TYR A 195 -0.66 15.01 17.00
CA TYR A 195 0.72 15.40 16.71
C TYR A 195 0.99 15.30 15.20
N GLY A 196 1.57 16.40 14.66
CA GLY A 196 1.93 16.48 13.25
C GLY A 196 0.81 16.90 12.30
N VAL A 197 -0.45 16.94 12.77
CA VAL A 197 -1.57 17.45 11.97
C VAL A 197 -1.44 18.96 11.84
N LEU A 198 -1.51 19.47 10.61
CA LEU A 198 -1.38 20.90 10.33
C LEU A 198 -2.71 21.61 10.47
N SER A 199 -2.73 22.67 11.26
CA SER A 199 -3.87 23.58 11.38
C SER A 199 -3.86 24.67 10.30
N GLU A 200 -2.67 25.08 9.85
CA GLU A 200 -2.51 26.12 8.86
C GLU A 200 -1.24 25.88 8.01
N VAL A 201 -1.35 26.08 6.71
CA VAL A 201 -0.22 26.07 5.79
C VAL A 201 -0.20 27.38 5.00
N THR A 202 0.91 28.07 5.06
CA THR A 202 1.18 29.24 4.22
C THR A 202 2.12 28.82 3.09
N ALA A 203 1.63 28.77 1.87
CA ALA A 203 2.42 28.53 0.67
C ALA A 203 2.90 29.89 0.08
N VAL A 204 4.19 29.97 -0.22
CA VAL A 204 4.84 31.21 -0.66
C VAL A 204 5.61 30.99 -1.96
N ASN A 205 5.32 31.80 -2.96
CA ASN A 205 6.16 31.95 -4.15
C ASN A 205 6.96 33.30 -4.02
N ARG A 206 8.24 33.18 -3.72
CA ARG A 206 9.10 34.35 -3.52
C ARG A 206 9.31 35.15 -4.80
N ALA A 207 9.48 34.46 -5.94
CA ALA A 207 9.77 35.11 -7.21
C ALA A 207 8.62 36.03 -7.68
N LYS A 208 7.38 35.58 -7.45
CA LYS A 208 6.16 36.30 -7.83
C LYS A 208 5.55 37.11 -6.68
N LYS A 209 6.17 37.10 -5.51
CA LYS A 209 5.67 37.76 -4.28
C LYS A 209 4.24 37.36 -3.92
N LEU A 210 3.86 36.10 -4.25
CA LEU A 210 2.55 35.55 -3.95
C LEU A 210 2.58 34.75 -2.64
N ARG A 211 1.51 34.88 -1.88
CA ARG A 211 1.31 34.18 -0.62
C ARG A 211 -0.14 33.71 -0.51
N GLN A 212 -0.34 32.46 -0.15
CA GLN A 212 -1.66 31.88 0.07
C GLN A 212 -1.66 31.08 1.36
N THR A 213 -2.60 31.36 2.25
CA THR A 213 -2.79 30.63 3.50
C THR A 213 -4.02 29.74 3.38
N VAL A 214 -3.88 28.47 3.73
CA VAL A 214 -4.96 27.47 3.80
C VAL A 214 -5.07 27.00 5.24
N ARG A 215 -6.29 26.85 5.73
CA ARG A 215 -6.59 26.45 7.10
C ARG A 215 -7.36 25.15 7.17
N ASN A 216 -7.10 24.39 8.21
CA ASN A 216 -7.88 23.25 8.63
C ASN A 216 -8.82 23.68 9.74
N GLU A 217 -9.98 24.21 9.34
CA GLU A 217 -10.94 24.80 10.29
C GLU A 217 -11.43 23.80 11.34
N ALA A 218 -11.65 22.54 10.92
CA ALA A 218 -12.06 21.47 11.84
C ALA A 218 -11.00 21.18 12.92
N PHE A 219 -9.71 21.22 12.55
CA PHE A 219 -8.64 20.99 13.51
C PHE A 219 -8.37 22.21 14.37
N LEU A 220 -8.52 23.42 13.82
CA LEU A 220 -8.46 24.67 14.58
C LEU A 220 -9.56 24.72 15.66
N ALA A 221 -10.81 24.34 15.34
CA ALA A 221 -11.91 24.27 16.28
C ALA A 221 -11.65 23.29 17.43
N ARG A 222 -10.80 22.27 17.22
CA ARG A 222 -10.34 21.31 18.24
C ARG A 222 -9.09 21.76 19.00
N GLY A 223 -8.64 23.02 18.83
CA GLY A 223 -7.45 23.57 19.48
C GLY A 223 -6.13 23.27 18.76
N GLY A 224 -6.19 22.84 17.51
CA GLY A 224 -4.99 22.61 16.68
C GLY A 224 -4.21 23.91 16.47
N SER A 225 -2.87 23.89 16.65
CA SER A 225 -2.02 25.07 16.56
C SER A 225 -0.77 24.89 15.68
N CYS A 226 -0.62 23.75 15.00
CA CYS A 226 0.55 23.44 14.17
C CYS A 226 0.50 24.22 12.84
N ARG A 227 1.49 25.07 12.60
CA ARG A 227 1.58 25.89 11.39
C ARG A 227 2.83 25.57 10.59
N ARG A 228 2.73 25.63 9.25
CA ARG A 228 3.85 25.40 8.34
C ARG A 228 3.92 26.47 7.26
N VAL A 229 5.13 26.86 6.91
CA VAL A 229 5.40 27.69 5.73
C VAL A 229 6.09 26.79 4.69
N VAL A 230 5.56 26.79 3.46
CA VAL A 230 6.11 26.02 2.34
C VAL A 230 6.48 26.96 1.21
N TYR A 231 7.73 26.89 0.78
CA TYR A 231 8.20 27.67 -0.37
C TYR A 231 8.02 26.85 -1.64
N VAL A 232 7.25 27.41 -2.57
CA VAL A 232 6.87 26.72 -3.81
C VAL A 232 7.30 27.60 -4.99
N PRO A 233 8.16 27.14 -5.89
CA PRO A 233 8.53 27.86 -7.10
C PRO A 233 7.41 27.87 -8.15
N SER A 234 6.18 27.81 -7.72
CA SER A 234 5.00 27.65 -8.54
C SER A 234 4.58 28.95 -9.24
N ARG A 235 3.72 28.82 -10.21
CA ARG A 235 3.40 29.83 -11.20
C ARG A 235 2.11 30.61 -10.89
N SER A 236 1.20 30.06 -10.08
CA SER A 236 -0.13 30.67 -9.85
C SER A 236 -0.60 30.62 -8.41
N VAL A 237 -1.57 31.47 -8.05
CA VAL A 237 -2.24 31.48 -6.74
C VAL A 237 -2.99 30.19 -6.48
N ASN A 238 -3.61 29.61 -7.51
CA ASN A 238 -4.35 28.36 -7.39
C ASN A 238 -3.41 27.19 -7.02
N GLU A 239 -2.22 27.11 -7.62
CA GLU A 239 -1.23 26.08 -7.30
C GLU A 239 -0.74 26.20 -5.85
N LEU A 240 -0.58 27.43 -5.32
CA LEU A 240 -0.25 27.65 -3.91
C LEU A 240 -1.37 27.16 -2.99
N ARG A 241 -2.63 27.40 -3.36
CA ARG A 241 -3.79 26.91 -2.61
C ARG A 241 -3.87 25.38 -2.61
N TYR A 242 -3.66 24.74 -3.77
CA TYR A 242 -3.60 23.29 -3.87
C TYR A 242 -2.46 22.71 -3.03
N THR A 243 -1.28 23.29 -3.09
CA THR A 243 -0.15 22.86 -2.26
C THR A 243 -0.48 22.95 -0.77
N GLY A 244 -1.08 24.07 -0.33
CA GLY A 244 -1.49 24.23 1.08
C GLY A 244 -2.51 23.18 1.51
N ARG A 245 -3.54 22.94 0.69
CA ARG A 245 -4.55 21.91 0.96
C ARG A 245 -3.93 20.53 1.03
N TYR A 246 -3.12 20.15 0.05
CA TYR A 246 -2.42 18.88 0.02
C TYR A 246 -1.57 18.62 1.28
N GLN A 247 -0.83 19.66 1.74
CA GLN A 247 -0.02 19.53 2.97
C GLN A 247 -0.89 19.29 4.20
N ILE A 248 -2.05 19.93 4.30
CA ILE A 248 -3.01 19.72 5.39
C ILE A 248 -3.58 18.29 5.32
N GLU A 249 -4.12 17.89 4.18
CA GLU A 249 -4.69 16.56 3.96
C GLU A 249 -3.66 15.47 4.24
N LYS A 250 -2.44 15.61 3.72
CA LYS A 250 -1.35 14.67 3.96
C LYS A 250 -0.93 14.57 5.42
N SER A 251 -0.98 15.67 6.16
CA SER A 251 -0.67 15.70 7.59
C SER A 251 -1.73 15.03 8.45
N ALA A 252 -2.99 15.06 7.99
CA ALA A 252 -4.14 14.45 8.64
C ALA A 252 -4.34 12.99 8.26
N GLU A 253 -3.71 12.54 7.16
CA GLU A 253 -3.71 11.15 6.75
C GLU A 253 -3.16 10.29 7.91
N ASN A 254 -3.84 9.22 8.26
CA ASN A 254 -3.50 8.34 9.40
C ASN A 254 -3.59 9.02 10.79
N ALA A 255 -4.14 10.20 10.91
CA ALA A 255 -4.31 10.84 12.22
C ALA A 255 -5.35 10.10 13.07
N ARG A 256 -6.39 9.57 12.43
CA ARG A 256 -7.42 8.74 13.04
C ARG A 256 -7.36 7.35 12.45
N GLU A 257 -6.90 6.43 13.26
CA GLU A 257 -6.65 5.05 12.87
C GLU A 257 -7.35 4.10 13.80
N LEU A 258 -8.04 3.14 13.22
CA LEU A 258 -8.63 2.01 13.92
C LEU A 258 -7.90 0.74 13.48
N THR A 259 -7.35 -0.01 14.41
CA THR A 259 -6.81 -1.33 14.15
C THR A 259 -7.73 -2.36 14.80
N THR A 260 -8.10 -3.39 14.04
CA THR A 260 -8.91 -4.50 14.57
C THR A 260 -8.35 -5.83 14.13
N THR A 261 -8.20 -6.76 15.08
CA THR A 261 -7.79 -8.14 14.84
C THR A 261 -9.01 -9.03 14.96
N LEU A 262 -9.31 -9.77 13.90
CA LEU A 262 -10.42 -10.68 13.76
C LEU A 262 -9.92 -12.12 13.73
N ALA A 263 -10.70 -13.05 14.30
CA ALA A 263 -10.42 -14.48 14.17
C ALA A 263 -10.68 -14.95 12.73
N GLY A 264 -9.79 -15.80 12.22
CA GLY A 264 -9.90 -16.38 10.88
C GLY A 264 -9.56 -15.41 9.74
N SER A 265 -10.01 -15.80 8.55
CA SER A 265 -9.78 -15.09 7.29
C SER A 265 -10.93 -14.14 6.97
N VAL A 266 -10.63 -12.86 6.87
CA VAL A 266 -11.57 -11.84 6.40
C VAL A 266 -11.16 -11.37 5.00
N ASP A 267 -12.09 -11.43 4.05
CA ASP A 267 -11.85 -11.02 2.67
C ASP A 267 -11.93 -9.49 2.52
N ALA A 268 -10.97 -8.79 3.13
CA ALA A 268 -10.79 -7.35 2.99
C ALA A 268 -9.51 -7.05 2.19
N GLU A 269 -9.61 -6.08 1.30
CA GLU A 269 -8.53 -5.63 0.44
C GLU A 269 -8.10 -4.20 0.82
N PRO A 270 -6.82 -3.84 0.67
CA PRO A 270 -6.43 -2.43 0.70
C PRO A 270 -7.30 -1.60 -0.24
N MET A 271 -7.67 -0.40 0.17
CA MET A 271 -8.59 0.53 -0.50
C MET A 271 -10.08 0.18 -0.40
N ASP A 272 -10.48 -0.95 0.15
CA ASP A 272 -11.89 -1.21 0.45
C ASP A 272 -12.43 -0.19 1.46
N ARG A 273 -13.73 0.11 1.37
CA ARG A 273 -14.45 0.96 2.31
C ARG A 273 -15.21 0.08 3.28
N VAL A 274 -14.98 0.27 4.56
CA VAL A 274 -15.61 -0.51 5.63
C VAL A 274 -16.55 0.38 6.43
N GLU A 275 -17.81 0.02 6.47
CA GLU A 275 -18.75 0.56 7.47
C GLU A 275 -18.62 -0.27 8.73
N LEU A 276 -18.18 0.36 9.80
CA LEU A 276 -17.85 -0.30 11.05
C LEU A 276 -18.58 0.34 12.21
N SER A 277 -19.06 -0.50 13.13
CA SER A 277 -19.57 -0.09 14.43
C SER A 277 -18.92 -0.94 15.52
N LEU A 278 -18.22 -0.30 16.45
CA LEU A 278 -17.62 -0.94 17.64
C LEU A 278 -18.14 -0.23 18.88
N ALA A 279 -19.22 -0.75 19.45
CA ALA A 279 -19.92 -0.13 20.59
C ALA A 279 -19.00 0.07 21.80
N ARG A 280 -18.13 -0.90 22.10
CA ARG A 280 -17.19 -0.83 23.24
C ARG A 280 -16.17 0.31 23.14
N LEU A 281 -15.82 0.75 21.94
CA LEU A 281 -14.92 1.89 21.70
C LEU A 281 -15.68 3.18 21.42
N GLY A 282 -17.00 3.12 21.28
CA GLY A 282 -17.81 4.26 20.85
C GLY A 282 -17.48 4.74 19.43
N VAL A 283 -16.92 3.85 18.59
CA VAL A 283 -16.49 4.16 17.22
C VAL A 283 -17.53 3.64 16.25
N ARG A 284 -18.05 4.55 15.43
CA ARG A 284 -18.96 4.22 14.32
C ARG A 284 -18.68 5.14 13.15
N GLY A 285 -18.55 4.57 11.96
CA GLY A 285 -18.31 5.37 10.76
C GLY A 285 -17.90 4.56 9.55
N THR A 286 -17.50 5.27 8.51
CA THR A 286 -16.93 4.70 7.30
C THR A 286 -15.42 4.89 7.34
N PHE A 287 -14.72 3.79 7.16
CA PHE A 287 -13.26 3.72 7.15
C PHE A 287 -12.78 3.18 5.80
N ARG A 288 -11.53 3.43 5.50
CA ARG A 288 -10.82 2.81 4.38
C ARG A 288 -9.79 1.84 4.92
N VAL A 289 -9.73 0.65 4.33
CA VAL A 289 -8.66 -0.31 4.60
C VAL A 289 -7.36 0.26 4.06
N SER A 290 -6.43 0.59 4.94
CA SER A 290 -5.07 1.00 4.58
C SER A 290 -4.12 -0.18 4.52
N GLU A 291 -4.33 -1.16 5.40
CA GLU A 291 -3.49 -2.35 5.49
C GLU A 291 -4.31 -3.56 5.93
N THR A 292 -3.96 -4.72 5.39
CA THR A 292 -4.42 -6.02 5.88
C THR A 292 -3.21 -6.86 6.24
N LEU A 293 -3.24 -7.51 7.39
CA LEU A 293 -2.25 -8.48 7.82
C LEU A 293 -2.95 -9.81 8.10
N TYR A 294 -2.66 -10.79 7.27
CA TYR A 294 -3.19 -12.14 7.36
C TYR A 294 -2.15 -13.08 7.92
N THR A 295 -2.45 -13.70 9.06
CA THR A 295 -1.46 -14.49 9.82
C THR A 295 -2.03 -15.86 10.17
N LEU A 296 -1.21 -16.90 10.01
CA LEU A 296 -1.36 -18.17 10.72
C LEU A 296 -0.16 -18.36 11.63
N SER A 297 -0.43 -18.72 12.86
CA SER A 297 0.57 -19.10 13.86
C SER A 297 0.09 -20.29 14.67
N ALA A 298 0.86 -20.71 15.66
CA ALA A 298 0.42 -21.72 16.63
C ALA A 298 -0.87 -21.31 17.39
N SER A 299 -1.17 -20.00 17.46
CA SER A 299 -2.37 -19.46 18.11
C SER A 299 -3.62 -19.49 17.21
N GLY A 300 -3.49 -19.95 15.95
CA GLY A 300 -4.54 -19.96 14.97
C GLY A 300 -4.39 -18.92 13.89
N GLU A 301 -5.46 -18.72 13.14
CA GLU A 301 -5.54 -17.83 11.99
C GLU A 301 -6.21 -16.52 12.37
N THR A 302 -5.64 -15.39 11.95
CA THR A 302 -6.16 -14.06 12.25
C THR A 302 -6.02 -13.13 11.06
N THR A 303 -6.93 -12.16 10.97
CA THR A 303 -6.84 -11.02 10.06
C THR A 303 -6.82 -9.74 10.86
N GLU A 304 -5.75 -8.96 10.76
CA GLU A 304 -5.67 -7.61 11.29
C GLU A 304 -5.96 -6.61 10.18
N LEU A 305 -6.85 -5.67 10.44
CA LEU A 305 -7.19 -4.57 9.56
C LEU A 305 -6.73 -3.26 10.18
N THR A 306 -5.94 -2.50 9.45
CA THR A 306 -5.67 -1.09 9.78
C THR A 306 -6.56 -0.22 8.90
N LEU A 307 -7.36 0.61 9.54
CA LEU A 307 -8.45 1.37 8.94
C LEU A 307 -8.25 2.86 9.21
N TRP A 308 -8.40 3.70 8.19
CA TRP A 308 -8.35 5.15 8.32
C TRP A 308 -9.74 5.75 8.14
N GLU A 309 -10.09 6.71 8.98
CA GLU A 309 -11.34 7.45 8.85
C GLU A 309 -11.39 8.20 7.51
N VAL A 310 -12.52 8.12 6.80
CA VAL A 310 -12.73 8.70 5.46
C VAL A 310 -13.56 9.98 5.54
#